data_b6513c7792b3e5421ee722a1fc8ba098
#
_entry.id   b6513c7792b3e5421ee722a1fc8ba098
#
_cell.length_a   1.000
_cell.length_b   1.000
_cell.length_c   1.000
_cell.angle_alpha   90.00
_cell.angle_beta   90.00
_cell.angle_gamma   90.00
#
_symmetry.space_group_name_H-M   'P 1'
#
loop_
_entity.id
_entity.type
_entity.pdbx_description
1 polymer ?
#
loop_
_entity_poly.entity_id
_entity_poly.type
_entity_poly.pdbx_seq_one_letter_code
_entity_poly.pdbx_strand_id
1 'polypeptide(L)'
;MTTIDEPTQLNFKPWIKRFPGKPGGATVVFPHAGGAAAAYRPLATSMAGKGFDAYVMQYPQRADRLTHPAAETVEALATGLFEAGDWDRVAPLRLFGHCMGAVVAFEFARVAERHGVDVRELWVSASQAPATVAASPPLPTTDREVLADMVDLGGTDPRLLADEDFVELLLRAVRADYGAFNRYSCAPDVRIHADIHVLGGSHDHRVDRDMLQRWDTHTEGVFTLLMFDGGHFYLNEHTDAVAELVNV
;
A
#
# COMPACT_ATOMS: atom_id res chain seq x y z
N MET A 1 25.30 -37.21 15.74
CA MET A 1 24.40 -36.32 16.50
C MET A 1 24.12 -35.14 15.59
N THR A 2 23.04 -35.23 14.82
CA THR A 2 22.66 -34.20 13.83
C THR A 2 21.91 -33.11 14.62
N THR A 3 22.53 -31.94 14.78
CA THR A 3 21.85 -30.77 15.28
C THR A 3 20.73 -30.45 14.29
N ILE A 4 19.50 -30.60 14.73
CA ILE A 4 18.33 -30.06 14.02
C ILE A 4 18.46 -28.54 14.22
N ASP A 5 18.84 -27.79 13.16
CA ASP A 5 18.75 -26.35 13.15
C ASP A 5 17.29 -25.99 13.45
N GLU A 6 17.05 -25.37 14.60
CA GLU A 6 15.76 -24.74 14.87
C GLU A 6 15.50 -23.72 13.76
N PRO A 7 14.30 -23.73 13.13
CA PRO A 7 14.01 -22.73 12.11
C PRO A 7 14.16 -21.34 12.75
N THR A 8 15.19 -20.62 12.34
CA THR A 8 15.48 -19.27 12.83
C THR A 8 14.22 -18.43 12.69
N GLN A 9 13.68 -17.98 13.82
CA GLN A 9 12.42 -17.23 13.87
C GLN A 9 12.51 -16.00 12.96
N LEU A 10 11.48 -15.79 12.12
CA LEU A 10 11.37 -14.60 11.29
C LEU A 10 11.30 -13.33 12.18
N ASN A 11 12.12 -12.35 11.87
CA ASN A 11 12.16 -11.11 12.64
C ASN A 11 11.37 -10.00 11.92
N PHE A 12 10.08 -9.91 12.22
CA PHE A 12 9.23 -8.81 11.79
C PHE A 12 8.85 -7.94 12.99
N LYS A 13 8.83 -6.62 12.78
CA LYS A 13 8.33 -5.71 13.81
C LYS A 13 6.87 -6.04 14.15
N PRO A 14 6.44 -5.95 15.42
CA PRO A 14 5.13 -6.43 15.88
C PRO A 14 3.95 -5.66 15.27
N TRP A 15 4.20 -4.49 14.69
CA TRP A 15 3.20 -3.70 14.00
C TRP A 15 3.00 -4.12 12.52
N ILE A 16 3.83 -5.02 11.97
CA ILE A 16 3.54 -5.69 10.69
C ILE A 16 2.56 -6.84 10.99
N LYS A 17 1.37 -6.80 10.41
CA LYS A 17 0.30 -7.77 10.70
C LYS A 17 0.34 -8.91 9.71
N ARG A 18 0.73 -10.11 10.17
CA ARG A 18 0.78 -11.32 9.35
C ARG A 18 -0.56 -12.05 9.37
N PHE A 19 -0.99 -12.48 8.19
CA PHE A 19 -2.11 -13.39 7.95
C PHE A 19 -1.56 -14.65 7.29
N PRO A 20 -1.63 -15.81 7.98
CA PRO A 20 -1.00 -17.04 7.48
C PRO A 20 -1.67 -17.55 6.21
N GLY A 21 -0.86 -17.87 5.22
CA GLY A 21 -1.23 -18.50 3.95
C GLY A 21 -0.37 -19.71 3.64
N LYS A 22 -0.12 -19.98 2.36
CA LYS A 22 0.76 -21.03 1.87
C LYS A 22 2.22 -20.57 1.91
N PRO A 23 3.18 -21.49 2.18
CA PRO A 23 4.59 -21.19 2.07
C PRO A 23 5.01 -20.98 0.60
N GLY A 24 6.15 -20.31 0.39
CA GLY A 24 6.77 -20.15 -0.94
C GLY A 24 6.72 -18.72 -1.50
N GLY A 25 6.38 -17.73 -0.67
CA GLY A 25 6.35 -16.32 -1.00
C GLY A 25 5.55 -15.52 0.01
N ALA A 26 5.45 -14.20 -0.20
CA ALA A 26 4.65 -13.31 0.61
C ALA A 26 3.93 -12.25 -0.23
N THR A 27 2.72 -11.89 0.18
CA THR A 27 2.00 -10.72 -0.32
C THR A 27 2.07 -9.60 0.71
N VAL A 28 2.59 -8.44 0.33
CA VAL A 28 2.78 -7.29 1.22
C VAL A 28 1.78 -6.20 0.85
N VAL A 29 0.95 -5.78 1.82
CA VAL A 29 -0.16 -4.84 1.60
C VAL A 29 0.18 -3.48 2.21
N PHE A 30 0.09 -2.43 1.40
CA PHE A 30 0.38 -1.04 1.75
C PHE A 30 -0.92 -0.23 1.76
N PRO A 31 -1.39 0.20 2.95
CA PRO A 31 -2.63 0.96 3.11
C PRO A 31 -2.60 2.34 2.42
N HIS A 32 -3.80 2.87 2.14
CA HIS A 32 -4.01 4.26 1.73
C HIS A 32 -3.63 5.24 2.85
N ALA A 33 -3.56 6.54 2.51
CA ALA A 33 -3.30 7.60 3.49
C ALA A 33 -4.34 7.58 4.63
N GLY A 34 -3.88 7.63 5.88
CA GLY A 34 -4.73 7.48 7.06
C GLY A 34 -5.13 6.02 7.37
N GLY A 35 -5.03 5.11 6.41
CA GLY A 35 -5.44 3.72 6.57
C GLY A 35 -4.65 2.97 7.63
N ALA A 36 -5.34 2.28 8.54
CA ALA A 36 -4.74 1.35 9.48
C ALA A 36 -4.73 -0.08 8.92
N ALA A 37 -3.79 -0.91 9.37
CA ALA A 37 -3.71 -2.32 8.95
C ALA A 37 -5.01 -3.09 9.19
N ALA A 38 -5.77 -2.71 10.22
CA ALA A 38 -7.05 -3.33 10.54
C ALA A 38 -8.10 -3.18 9.43
N ALA A 39 -8.09 -2.06 8.69
CA ALA A 39 -9.02 -1.83 7.56
C ALA A 39 -8.78 -2.81 6.40
N TYR A 40 -7.56 -3.32 6.27
CA TYR A 40 -7.18 -4.28 5.22
C TYR A 40 -7.29 -5.73 5.65
N ARG A 41 -7.79 -6.02 6.87
CA ARG A 41 -7.97 -7.39 7.36
C ARG A 41 -8.80 -8.28 6.43
N PRO A 42 -9.96 -7.84 5.89
CA PRO A 42 -10.74 -8.66 4.97
C PRO A 42 -9.94 -9.06 3.72
N LEU A 43 -9.30 -8.09 3.08
CA LEU A 43 -8.47 -8.30 1.89
C LEU A 43 -7.29 -9.24 2.18
N ALA A 44 -6.53 -8.96 3.25
CA ALA A 44 -5.37 -9.78 3.63
C ALA A 44 -5.77 -11.21 4.00
N THR A 45 -6.91 -11.40 4.65
CA THR A 45 -7.45 -12.73 4.97
C THR A 45 -7.82 -13.49 3.69
N SER A 46 -8.49 -12.81 2.74
CA SER A 46 -8.84 -13.41 1.45
C SER A 46 -7.59 -13.75 0.62
N MET A 47 -6.60 -12.84 0.57
CA MET A 47 -5.31 -13.09 -0.10
C MET A 47 -4.59 -14.30 0.52
N ALA A 48 -4.43 -14.34 1.84
CA ALA A 48 -3.76 -15.45 2.53
C ALA A 48 -4.50 -16.78 2.36
N GLY A 49 -5.82 -16.76 2.35
CA GLY A 49 -6.65 -17.95 2.12
C GLY A 49 -6.50 -18.57 0.72
N LYS A 50 -6.16 -17.76 -0.26
CA LYS A 50 -5.99 -18.16 -1.68
C LYS A 50 -4.52 -18.37 -2.07
N GLY A 51 -3.59 -17.69 -1.42
CA GLY A 51 -2.18 -17.62 -1.82
C GLY A 51 -1.19 -17.71 -0.66
N PHE A 52 -0.15 -16.89 -0.74
CA PHE A 52 0.93 -16.82 0.23
C PHE A 52 0.54 -16.11 1.53
N ASP A 53 1.43 -16.15 2.52
CA ASP A 53 1.31 -15.30 3.70
C ASP A 53 1.07 -13.84 3.28
N ALA A 54 0.08 -13.18 3.89
CA ALA A 54 -0.14 -11.75 3.68
C ALA A 54 0.37 -10.94 4.87
N TYR A 55 1.12 -9.87 4.57
CA TYR A 55 1.68 -8.94 5.55
C TYR A 55 1.11 -7.55 5.32
N VAL A 56 0.34 -7.03 6.28
CA VAL A 56 -0.21 -5.68 6.17
C VAL A 56 0.64 -4.70 6.95
N MET A 57 1.09 -3.66 6.29
CA MET A 57 1.90 -2.61 6.87
C MET A 57 1.07 -1.71 7.78
N GLN A 58 1.55 -1.46 9.00
CA GLN A 58 1.00 -0.44 9.89
C GLN A 58 1.90 0.79 9.85
N TYR A 59 1.41 1.88 9.26
CA TYR A 59 2.15 3.15 9.22
C TYR A 59 2.18 3.83 10.59
N PRO A 60 3.10 4.80 10.81
CA PRO A 60 3.14 5.59 12.05
C PRO A 60 1.85 6.38 12.30
N GLN A 61 1.69 6.87 13.53
CA GLN A 61 0.59 7.72 14.02
C GLN A 61 -0.80 7.08 14.02
N ARG A 62 -0.88 5.73 13.92
CA ARG A 62 -2.17 5.01 14.03
C ARG A 62 -2.01 3.67 14.73
N ALA A 63 -3.08 3.22 15.38
CA ALA A 63 -3.16 1.95 16.11
C ALA A 63 -1.94 1.75 17.05
N ASP A 64 -1.27 0.60 17.00
CA ASP A 64 -0.11 0.28 17.82
C ASP A 64 1.17 1.11 17.49
N ARG A 65 1.11 1.97 16.49
CA ARG A 65 2.15 2.97 16.18
C ARG A 65 1.72 4.42 16.43
N LEU A 66 0.69 4.65 17.24
CA LEU A 66 0.13 5.99 17.49
C LEU A 66 1.18 7.01 17.95
N THR A 67 2.13 6.59 18.79
CA THR A 67 3.20 7.44 19.34
C THR A 67 4.45 7.53 18.47
N HIS A 68 4.53 6.75 17.37
CA HIS A 68 5.67 6.81 16.48
C HIS A 68 5.62 8.08 15.62
N PRO A 69 6.76 8.74 15.40
CA PRO A 69 6.80 9.93 14.55
C PRO A 69 6.40 9.55 13.11
N ALA A 70 5.71 10.49 12.44
CA ALA A 70 5.40 10.35 11.04
C ALA A 70 6.67 10.31 10.19
N ALA A 71 6.63 9.59 9.07
CA ALA A 71 7.66 9.70 8.07
C ALA A 71 7.54 11.06 7.33
N GLU A 72 8.67 11.69 7.06
CA GLU A 72 8.68 12.97 6.37
C GLU A 72 8.43 12.85 4.87
N THR A 73 8.82 11.73 4.26
CA THR A 73 8.66 11.45 2.83
C THR A 73 8.19 10.03 2.60
N VAL A 74 7.66 9.76 1.40
CA VAL A 74 7.24 8.41 0.98
C VAL A 74 8.44 7.46 0.95
N GLU A 75 9.60 7.93 0.51
CA GLU A 75 10.83 7.15 0.43
C GLU A 75 11.33 6.75 1.82
N ALA A 76 11.27 7.68 2.78
CA ALA A 76 11.63 7.39 4.18
C ALA A 76 10.65 6.38 4.80
N LEU A 77 9.35 6.50 4.50
CA LEU A 77 8.35 5.53 4.93
C LEU A 77 8.66 4.15 4.35
N ALA A 78 8.88 4.05 3.04
CA ALA A 78 9.16 2.78 2.36
C ALA A 78 10.45 2.12 2.89
N THR A 79 11.52 2.90 3.09
CA THR A 79 12.78 2.41 3.66
C THR A 79 12.57 1.87 5.08
N GLY A 80 11.89 2.63 5.95
CA GLY A 80 11.62 2.17 7.32
C GLY A 80 10.69 0.95 7.40
N LEU A 81 9.81 0.76 6.40
CA LEU A 81 9.00 -0.45 6.27
C LEU A 81 9.84 -1.64 5.80
N PHE A 82 10.79 -1.42 4.89
CA PHE A 82 11.71 -2.46 4.46
C PHE A 82 12.62 -2.94 5.60
N GLU A 83 13.19 -2.03 6.37
CA GLU A 83 14.05 -2.33 7.52
C GLU A 83 13.30 -3.02 8.69
N ALA A 84 11.99 -3.09 8.62
CA ALA A 84 11.15 -3.61 9.68
C ALA A 84 10.92 -5.13 9.63
N GLY A 85 11.45 -5.84 8.63
CA GLY A 85 11.24 -7.28 8.49
C GLY A 85 12.28 -8.00 7.65
N ASP A 86 12.35 -9.31 7.84
CA ASP A 86 13.24 -10.23 7.10
C ASP A 86 12.62 -10.60 5.74
N TRP A 87 12.51 -9.64 4.83
CA TRP A 87 11.79 -9.80 3.55
C TRP A 87 12.46 -10.78 2.60
N ASP A 88 13.78 -10.88 2.62
CA ASP A 88 14.57 -11.87 1.87
C ASP A 88 14.19 -13.31 2.22
N ARG A 89 13.77 -13.55 3.47
CA ARG A 89 13.40 -14.88 3.98
C ARG A 89 11.99 -15.32 3.61
N VAL A 90 11.15 -14.38 3.16
CA VAL A 90 9.76 -14.64 2.73
C VAL A 90 9.54 -14.35 1.25
N ALA A 91 10.61 -13.99 0.54
CA ALA A 91 10.57 -13.81 -0.92
C ALA A 91 10.25 -15.15 -1.64
N PRO A 92 9.70 -15.13 -2.85
CA PRO A 92 9.42 -13.95 -3.67
C PRO A 92 8.25 -13.12 -3.12
N LEU A 93 8.33 -11.80 -3.33
CA LEU A 93 7.31 -10.86 -2.86
C LEU A 93 6.36 -10.47 -3.99
N ARG A 94 5.07 -10.38 -3.63
CA ARG A 94 4.04 -9.64 -4.34
C ARG A 94 3.66 -8.44 -3.49
N LEU A 95 3.63 -7.25 -4.07
CA LEU A 95 3.28 -6.03 -3.37
C LEU A 95 1.91 -5.58 -3.83
N PHE A 96 1.07 -5.17 -2.90
CA PHE A 96 -0.24 -4.58 -3.19
C PHE A 96 -0.35 -3.23 -2.48
N GLY A 97 -0.56 -2.15 -3.23
CA GLY A 97 -0.73 -0.82 -2.67
C GLY A 97 -2.01 -0.15 -3.16
N HIS A 98 -2.76 0.49 -2.25
CA HIS A 98 -3.95 1.25 -2.59
C HIS A 98 -3.74 2.74 -2.36
N CYS A 99 -4.13 3.58 -3.32
CA CYS A 99 -3.99 5.04 -3.26
C CYS A 99 -2.51 5.44 -3.00
N MET A 100 -2.21 6.26 -1.99
CA MET A 100 -0.82 6.56 -1.59
C MET A 100 0.01 5.29 -1.35
N GLY A 101 -0.61 4.23 -0.84
CA GLY A 101 0.07 2.96 -0.58
C GLY A 101 0.69 2.32 -1.81
N ALA A 102 0.18 2.59 -3.01
CA ALA A 102 0.79 2.09 -4.24
C ALA A 102 2.14 2.76 -4.54
N VAL A 103 2.26 4.06 -4.28
CA VAL A 103 3.54 4.79 -4.42
C VAL A 103 4.52 4.36 -3.32
N VAL A 104 4.04 4.12 -2.09
CA VAL A 104 4.86 3.54 -1.01
C VAL A 104 5.36 2.14 -1.38
N ALA A 105 4.50 1.30 -1.97
CA ALA A 105 4.86 -0.03 -2.46
C ALA A 105 5.89 0.01 -3.59
N PHE A 106 5.77 0.97 -4.50
CA PHE A 106 6.76 1.20 -5.56
C PHE A 106 8.13 1.57 -4.99
N GLU A 107 8.20 2.51 -4.05
CA GLU A 107 9.46 2.86 -3.38
C GLU A 107 10.00 1.69 -2.55
N PHE A 108 9.12 0.90 -1.92
CA PHE A 108 9.53 -0.34 -1.23
C PHE A 108 10.14 -1.35 -2.22
N ALA A 109 9.53 -1.56 -3.40
CA ALA A 109 10.09 -2.42 -4.46
C ALA A 109 11.50 -1.97 -4.86
N ARG A 110 11.69 -0.66 -5.08
CA ARG A 110 13.01 -0.08 -5.39
C ARG A 110 14.06 -0.33 -4.30
N VAL A 111 13.65 -0.25 -3.03
CA VAL A 111 14.55 -0.58 -1.91
C VAL A 111 14.85 -2.08 -1.90
N ALA A 112 13.84 -2.92 -2.03
CA ALA A 112 13.95 -4.38 -2.00
C ALA A 112 14.88 -4.89 -3.13
N GLU A 113 14.67 -4.44 -4.36
CA GLU A 113 15.50 -4.81 -5.51
C GLU A 113 16.98 -4.41 -5.33
N ARG A 114 17.25 -3.20 -4.80
CA ARG A 114 18.62 -2.77 -4.47
C ARG A 114 19.30 -3.65 -3.42
N HIS A 115 18.53 -4.33 -2.57
CA HIS A 115 19.04 -5.28 -1.58
C HIS A 115 18.99 -6.74 -2.05
N GLY A 116 18.65 -6.97 -3.33
CA GLY A 116 18.61 -8.31 -3.91
C GLY A 116 17.41 -9.16 -3.49
N VAL A 117 16.35 -8.55 -2.94
CA VAL A 117 15.12 -9.24 -2.59
C VAL A 117 14.26 -9.40 -3.84
N ASP A 118 13.82 -10.62 -4.13
CA ASP A 118 12.99 -10.94 -5.30
C ASP A 118 11.57 -10.37 -5.13
N VAL A 119 11.29 -9.29 -5.88
CA VAL A 119 9.95 -8.69 -6.03
C VAL A 119 9.44 -9.05 -7.40
N ARG A 120 8.41 -9.87 -7.50
CA ARG A 120 7.87 -10.33 -8.79
C ARG A 120 6.80 -9.43 -9.36
N GLU A 121 5.92 -8.93 -8.49
CA GLU A 121 4.74 -8.20 -8.93
C GLU A 121 4.47 -7.01 -8.01
N LEU A 122 4.07 -5.90 -8.61
CA LEU A 122 3.47 -4.75 -7.93
C LEU A 122 2.03 -4.57 -8.42
N TRP A 123 1.08 -4.81 -7.55
CA TRP A 123 -0.34 -4.56 -7.75
C TRP A 123 -0.69 -3.16 -7.25
N VAL A 124 -0.97 -2.27 -8.18
CA VAL A 124 -1.35 -0.88 -7.95
C VAL A 124 -2.86 -0.77 -7.94
N SER A 125 -3.44 -0.16 -6.92
CA SER A 125 -4.90 0.04 -6.82
C SER A 125 -5.21 1.52 -6.63
N ALA A 126 -5.98 2.11 -7.55
CA ALA A 126 -6.50 3.49 -7.51
C ALA A 126 -5.43 4.54 -7.17
N SER A 127 -4.33 4.54 -7.91
CA SER A 127 -3.21 5.47 -7.69
C SER A 127 -2.63 6.00 -8.99
N GLN A 128 -2.38 7.29 -9.04
CA GLN A 128 -1.62 7.88 -10.13
C GLN A 128 -0.16 7.40 -10.14
N ALA A 129 0.47 7.41 -11.32
CA ALA A 129 1.84 6.95 -11.49
C ALA A 129 2.86 7.84 -10.78
N PRO A 130 3.98 7.29 -10.26
CA PRO A 130 5.00 8.00 -9.50
C PRO A 130 5.48 9.31 -10.14
N ALA A 131 5.78 9.30 -11.44
CA ALA A 131 6.28 10.47 -12.14
C ALA A 131 5.24 11.59 -12.32
N THR A 132 3.97 11.32 -12.08
CA THR A 132 2.89 12.31 -12.25
C THR A 132 2.54 13.05 -10.96
N VAL A 133 2.97 12.53 -9.80
CA VAL A 133 2.59 13.07 -8.49
C VAL A 133 2.99 14.53 -8.32
N ALA A 134 4.23 14.90 -8.63
CA ALA A 134 4.73 16.27 -8.48
C ALA A 134 4.06 17.29 -9.42
N ALA A 135 3.45 16.83 -10.51
CA ALA A 135 2.74 17.69 -11.46
C ALA A 135 1.24 17.82 -11.14
N SER A 136 0.72 17.01 -10.23
CA SER A 136 -0.68 17.04 -9.81
C SER A 136 -0.93 18.12 -8.76
N PRO A 137 -2.16 18.64 -8.64
CA PRO A 137 -2.51 19.53 -7.55
C PRO A 137 -2.18 18.90 -6.19
N PRO A 138 -1.60 19.68 -5.25
CA PRO A 138 -1.27 19.14 -3.94
C PRO A 138 -2.53 18.71 -3.18
N LEU A 139 -2.40 17.64 -2.40
CA LEU A 139 -3.45 17.19 -1.49
C LEU A 139 -3.68 18.22 -0.36
N PRO A 140 -4.89 18.27 0.20
CA PRO A 140 -5.22 19.22 1.27
C PRO A 140 -4.32 19.08 2.48
N THR A 141 -4.13 20.18 3.22
CA THR A 141 -3.28 20.21 4.41
C THR A 141 -3.97 20.76 5.66
N THR A 142 -5.12 21.42 5.52
CA THR A 142 -5.93 21.86 6.67
C THR A 142 -6.92 20.79 7.08
N ASP A 143 -7.25 20.72 8.37
CA ASP A 143 -8.16 19.69 8.92
C ASP A 143 -9.52 19.70 8.22
N ARG A 144 -10.06 20.90 7.96
CA ARG A 144 -11.34 21.06 7.25
C ARG A 144 -11.32 20.48 5.84
N GLU A 145 -10.29 20.80 5.09
CA GLU A 145 -10.16 20.36 3.69
C GLU A 145 -9.85 18.85 3.62
N VAL A 146 -8.99 18.34 4.52
CA VAL A 146 -8.68 16.91 4.62
C VAL A 146 -9.94 16.12 4.95
N LEU A 147 -10.75 16.58 5.92
CA LEU A 147 -12.00 15.91 6.26
C LEU A 147 -12.98 15.92 5.07
N ALA A 148 -13.11 17.05 4.37
CA ALA A 148 -13.97 17.15 3.19
C ALA A 148 -13.51 16.19 2.08
N ASP A 149 -12.21 16.11 1.84
CA ASP A 149 -11.58 15.21 0.86
C ASP A 149 -11.83 13.73 1.20
N MET A 150 -11.69 13.36 2.47
CA MET A 150 -11.95 11.99 2.94
C MET A 150 -13.43 11.59 2.79
N VAL A 151 -14.34 12.52 3.09
CA VAL A 151 -15.79 12.30 2.91
C VAL A 151 -16.13 12.13 1.43
N ASP A 152 -15.56 12.97 0.57
CA ASP A 152 -15.77 12.95 -0.87
C ASP A 152 -15.27 11.64 -1.51
N LEU A 153 -14.08 11.17 -1.10
CA LEU A 153 -13.53 9.89 -1.58
C LEU A 153 -14.32 8.66 -1.11
N GLY A 154 -15.04 8.75 0.01
CA GLY A 154 -15.59 7.58 0.69
C GLY A 154 -14.51 6.75 1.41
N GLY A 155 -14.81 5.56 1.83
CA GLY A 155 -13.83 4.65 2.46
C GLY A 155 -13.72 4.76 3.98
N THR A 156 -14.26 5.81 4.60
CA THR A 156 -14.40 5.92 6.06
C THR A 156 -15.87 5.77 6.45
N ASP A 157 -16.16 4.88 7.41
CA ASP A 157 -17.52 4.71 7.95
C ASP A 157 -18.01 6.04 8.54
N PRO A 158 -19.14 6.61 8.07
CA PRO A 158 -19.67 7.88 8.60
C PRO A 158 -19.93 7.86 10.11
N ARG A 159 -20.16 6.68 10.69
CA ARG A 159 -20.35 6.55 12.16
C ARG A 159 -19.07 6.85 12.94
N LEU A 160 -17.90 6.53 12.37
CA LEU A 160 -16.60 6.85 12.97
C LEU A 160 -16.30 8.36 12.88
N LEU A 161 -16.82 9.03 11.85
CA LEU A 161 -16.68 10.48 11.71
C LEU A 161 -17.54 11.29 12.69
N ALA A 162 -18.43 10.64 13.42
CA ALA A 162 -19.19 11.28 14.51
C ALA A 162 -18.45 11.26 15.87
N ASP A 163 -17.32 10.55 15.97
CA ASP A 163 -16.46 10.49 17.15
C ASP A 163 -15.31 11.51 17.01
N GLU A 164 -15.34 12.58 17.79
CA GLU A 164 -14.38 13.69 17.71
C GLU A 164 -12.95 13.23 18.01
N ASP A 165 -12.74 12.35 18.99
CA ASP A 165 -11.42 11.83 19.37
C ASP A 165 -10.85 10.97 18.23
N PHE A 166 -11.69 10.14 17.61
CA PHE A 166 -11.29 9.35 16.42
C PHE A 166 -10.93 10.26 15.25
N VAL A 167 -11.73 11.29 14.98
CA VAL A 167 -11.49 12.26 13.89
C VAL A 167 -10.17 13.01 14.10
N GLU A 168 -9.86 13.46 15.31
CA GLU A 168 -8.59 14.13 15.62
C GLU A 168 -7.38 13.23 15.29
N LEU A 169 -7.42 11.98 15.75
CA LEU A 169 -6.35 11.01 15.50
C LEU A 169 -6.21 10.68 14.00
N LEU A 170 -7.34 10.54 13.32
CA LEU A 170 -7.39 10.25 11.89
C LEU A 170 -6.83 11.41 11.07
N LEU A 171 -7.27 12.64 11.33
CA LEU A 171 -6.79 13.85 10.67
C LEU A 171 -5.28 14.04 10.86
N ARG A 172 -4.77 13.78 12.05
CA ARG A 172 -3.33 13.84 12.33
C ARG A 172 -2.55 12.87 11.42
N ALA A 173 -3.03 11.64 11.28
CA ALA A 173 -2.39 10.63 10.45
C ALA A 173 -2.48 10.97 8.96
N VAL A 174 -3.68 11.36 8.47
CA VAL A 174 -3.91 11.70 7.05
C VAL A 174 -3.09 12.92 6.64
N ARG A 175 -3.06 13.99 7.47
CA ARG A 175 -2.25 15.18 7.18
C ARG A 175 -0.76 14.88 7.06
N ALA A 176 -0.25 13.99 7.93
CA ALA A 176 1.14 13.57 7.86
C ALA A 176 1.43 12.79 6.56
N ASP A 177 0.55 11.87 6.20
CA ASP A 177 0.64 11.08 4.98
C ASP A 177 0.52 11.96 3.72
N TYR A 178 -0.47 12.87 3.68
CA TYR A 178 -0.62 13.84 2.58
C TYR A 178 0.58 14.77 2.48
N GLY A 179 1.13 15.22 3.62
CA GLY A 179 2.35 16.01 3.65
C GLY A 179 3.57 15.28 3.07
N ALA A 180 3.74 14.00 3.35
CA ALA A 180 4.77 13.16 2.76
C ALA A 180 4.53 12.98 1.24
N PHE A 181 3.28 12.71 0.84
CA PHE A 181 2.91 12.54 -0.55
C PHE A 181 3.08 13.82 -1.38
N ASN A 182 2.72 14.99 -0.85
CA ASN A 182 2.91 16.28 -1.52
C ASN A 182 4.38 16.65 -1.77
N ARG A 183 5.30 16.04 -1.02
CA ARG A 183 6.76 16.21 -1.22
C ARG A 183 7.36 15.19 -2.17
N TYR A 184 6.57 14.18 -2.56
CA TYR A 184 7.07 13.11 -3.40
C TYR A 184 7.28 13.55 -4.84
N SER A 185 8.39 13.13 -5.44
CA SER A 185 8.67 13.27 -6.86
C SER A 185 9.48 12.10 -7.37
N CYS A 186 9.17 11.65 -8.57
CA CYS A 186 9.88 10.58 -9.24
C CYS A 186 10.19 10.97 -10.69
N ALA A 187 11.37 10.64 -11.18
CA ALA A 187 11.69 10.85 -12.58
C ALA A 187 10.94 9.83 -13.48
N PRO A 188 10.55 10.23 -14.70
CA PRO A 188 9.72 9.39 -15.58
C PRO A 188 10.41 8.13 -16.11
N ASP A 189 11.74 8.07 -16.02
CA ASP A 189 12.57 6.94 -16.46
C ASP A 189 12.90 5.96 -15.32
N VAL A 190 12.46 6.21 -14.10
CA VAL A 190 12.65 5.31 -12.97
C VAL A 190 11.72 4.11 -13.10
N ARG A 191 12.32 2.91 -13.11
CA ARG A 191 11.63 1.63 -13.29
C ARG A 191 12.01 0.63 -12.21
N ILE A 192 11.14 -0.35 -11.99
CA ILE A 192 11.41 -1.58 -11.26
C ILE A 192 11.42 -2.77 -12.22
N HIS A 193 12.02 -3.89 -11.81
CA HIS A 193 12.03 -5.12 -12.63
C HIS A 193 10.73 -5.92 -12.50
N ALA A 194 10.01 -5.74 -11.37
CA ALA A 194 8.74 -6.41 -11.11
C ALA A 194 7.68 -6.07 -12.17
N ASP A 195 6.80 -7.02 -12.48
CA ASP A 195 5.60 -6.76 -13.27
C ASP A 195 4.68 -5.76 -12.54
N ILE A 196 4.02 -4.86 -13.29
CA ILE A 196 3.07 -3.92 -12.72
C ILE A 196 1.66 -4.23 -13.23
N HIS A 197 0.77 -4.56 -12.29
CA HIS A 197 -0.63 -4.80 -12.52
C HIS A 197 -1.46 -3.69 -11.88
N VAL A 198 -2.21 -2.95 -12.69
CA VAL A 198 -2.95 -1.77 -12.23
C VAL A 198 -4.44 -2.06 -12.19
N LEU A 199 -5.06 -1.70 -11.08
CA LEU A 199 -6.49 -1.84 -10.81
C LEU A 199 -7.10 -0.47 -10.51
N GLY A 200 -8.29 -0.18 -11.04
CA GLY A 200 -8.99 1.06 -10.80
C GLY A 200 -10.49 0.89 -10.73
N GLY A 201 -11.19 1.86 -10.13
CA GLY A 201 -12.64 1.99 -10.16
C GLY A 201 -13.10 2.76 -11.38
N SER A 202 -14.15 2.31 -12.07
CA SER A 202 -14.68 2.96 -13.28
C SER A 202 -15.37 4.30 -12.99
N HIS A 203 -15.71 4.55 -11.73
CA HIS A 203 -16.34 5.79 -11.23
C HIS A 203 -15.43 6.54 -10.24
N ASP A 204 -14.13 6.21 -10.22
CA ASP A 204 -13.16 6.95 -9.41
C ASP A 204 -12.94 8.34 -10.02
N HIS A 205 -13.36 9.39 -9.29
CA HIS A 205 -13.20 10.77 -9.73
C HIS A 205 -11.81 11.37 -9.40
N ARG A 206 -10.99 10.63 -8.62
CA ARG A 206 -9.63 11.02 -8.24
C ARG A 206 -8.60 10.54 -9.26
N VAL A 207 -8.75 9.31 -9.73
CA VAL A 207 -7.77 8.66 -10.61
C VAL A 207 -8.50 7.99 -11.77
N ASP A 208 -8.39 8.58 -12.94
CA ASP A 208 -8.98 8.05 -14.17
C ASP A 208 -8.08 6.98 -14.84
N ARG A 209 -8.63 6.34 -15.88
CA ARG A 209 -7.93 5.31 -16.63
C ARG A 209 -6.61 5.79 -17.26
N ASP A 210 -6.57 7.02 -17.76
CA ASP A 210 -5.39 7.57 -18.43
C ASP A 210 -4.26 7.85 -17.42
N MET A 211 -4.61 8.27 -16.20
CA MET A 211 -3.66 8.41 -15.10
C MET A 211 -3.10 7.05 -14.67
N LEU A 212 -3.97 6.03 -14.61
CA LEU A 212 -3.58 4.65 -14.29
C LEU A 212 -2.68 4.04 -15.37
N GLN A 213 -2.95 4.32 -16.66
CA GLN A 213 -2.14 3.81 -17.78
C GLN A 213 -0.67 4.25 -17.69
N ARG A 214 -0.38 5.40 -17.09
CA ARG A 214 0.99 5.94 -16.98
C ARG A 214 1.95 5.11 -16.11
N TRP A 215 1.44 4.13 -15.36
CA TRP A 215 2.27 3.18 -14.65
C TRP A 215 3.09 2.27 -15.58
N ASP A 216 2.70 2.14 -16.86
CA ASP A 216 3.41 1.36 -17.87
C ASP A 216 4.87 1.80 -18.07
N THR A 217 5.18 3.06 -17.81
CA THR A 217 6.54 3.61 -17.93
C THR A 217 7.44 3.24 -16.74
N HIS A 218 6.91 2.70 -15.65
CA HIS A 218 7.62 2.44 -14.40
C HIS A 218 8.01 0.97 -14.18
N THR A 219 7.80 0.10 -15.17
CA THR A 219 8.27 -1.28 -15.12
C THR A 219 9.14 -1.64 -16.33
N GLU A 220 10.08 -2.58 -16.12
CA GLU A 220 10.78 -3.30 -17.20
C GLU A 220 10.08 -4.63 -17.52
N GLY A 221 9.13 -5.06 -16.69
CA GLY A 221 8.35 -6.28 -16.82
C GLY A 221 7.05 -6.09 -17.59
N VAL A 222 6.09 -6.95 -17.31
CA VAL A 222 4.75 -6.91 -17.91
C VAL A 222 3.90 -5.83 -17.25
N PHE A 223 3.11 -5.12 -18.06
CA PHE A 223 2.11 -4.17 -17.59
C PHE A 223 0.70 -4.65 -17.93
N THR A 224 -0.23 -4.56 -16.97
CA THR A 224 -1.67 -4.80 -17.19
C THR A 224 -2.52 -3.76 -16.49
N LEU A 225 -3.71 -3.47 -17.03
CA LEU A 225 -4.68 -2.54 -16.45
C LEU A 225 -6.09 -3.14 -16.51
N LEU A 226 -6.73 -3.27 -15.35
CA LEU A 226 -8.10 -3.74 -15.21
C LEU A 226 -8.95 -2.70 -14.43
N MET A 227 -10.17 -2.46 -14.91
CA MET A 227 -11.14 -1.58 -14.24
C MET A 227 -12.26 -2.42 -13.61
N PHE A 228 -12.58 -2.12 -12.36
CA PHE A 228 -13.73 -2.63 -11.63
C PHE A 228 -14.87 -1.61 -11.64
N ASP A 229 -16.08 -2.07 -11.48
CA ASP A 229 -17.20 -1.17 -11.19
C ASP A 229 -17.04 -0.59 -9.78
N GLY A 230 -17.26 0.72 -9.62
CA GLY A 230 -17.12 1.41 -8.33
C GLY A 230 -16.22 2.63 -8.36
N GLY A 231 -16.15 3.34 -7.22
CA GLY A 231 -15.36 4.54 -6.99
C GLY A 231 -13.94 4.24 -6.51
N HIS A 232 -13.34 5.20 -5.79
CA HIS A 232 -11.96 5.10 -5.31
C HIS A 232 -11.71 3.86 -4.43
N PHE A 233 -12.66 3.49 -3.58
CA PHE A 233 -12.59 2.32 -2.70
C PHE A 233 -13.36 1.09 -3.24
N TYR A 234 -13.43 0.92 -4.58
CA TYR A 234 -14.05 -0.24 -5.25
C TYR A 234 -13.62 -1.58 -4.64
N LEU A 235 -12.40 -1.65 -4.10
CA LEU A 235 -11.83 -2.87 -3.51
C LEU A 235 -12.64 -3.40 -2.31
N ASN A 236 -13.43 -2.56 -1.63
CA ASN A 236 -14.27 -2.99 -0.51
C ASN A 236 -15.43 -3.89 -0.97
N GLU A 237 -15.96 -3.63 -2.17
CA GLU A 237 -17.03 -4.42 -2.78
C GLU A 237 -16.48 -5.61 -3.57
N HIS A 238 -15.23 -5.53 -4.04
CA HIS A 238 -14.57 -6.53 -4.88
C HIS A 238 -13.42 -7.26 -4.18
N THR A 239 -13.42 -7.32 -2.84
CA THR A 239 -12.31 -7.88 -2.04
C THR A 239 -11.85 -9.25 -2.50
N ASP A 240 -12.78 -10.18 -2.73
CA ASP A 240 -12.44 -11.56 -3.13
C ASP A 240 -11.91 -11.65 -4.57
N ALA A 241 -12.47 -10.85 -5.48
CA ALA A 241 -12.01 -10.79 -6.87
C ALA A 241 -10.60 -10.20 -6.97
N VAL A 242 -10.32 -9.13 -6.21
CA VAL A 242 -8.96 -8.54 -6.12
C VAL A 242 -7.98 -9.54 -5.51
N ALA A 243 -8.36 -10.22 -4.41
CA ALA A 243 -7.51 -11.23 -3.79
C ALA A 243 -7.23 -12.43 -4.71
N GLU A 244 -8.17 -12.80 -5.57
CA GLU A 244 -7.99 -13.85 -6.57
C GLU A 244 -6.97 -13.46 -7.64
N LEU A 245 -7.08 -12.25 -8.19
CA LEU A 245 -6.13 -11.73 -9.18
C LEU A 245 -4.69 -11.68 -8.65
N VAL A 246 -4.49 -11.21 -7.41
CA VAL A 246 -3.17 -11.08 -6.80
C VAL A 246 -2.51 -12.45 -6.54
N ASN A 247 -3.26 -13.53 -6.52
CA ASN A 247 -2.76 -14.88 -6.18
C ASN A 247 -2.72 -15.86 -7.36
N VAL A 248 -2.96 -15.40 -8.57
CA VAL A 248 -2.88 -16.25 -9.79
C VAL A 248 -1.45 -16.58 -10.20
#